data_0e05008503f589704f897c19b262255b
#
_entry.id   0e05008503f589704f897c19b262255b
#
_cell.length_a   1.000
_cell.length_b   1.000
_cell.length_c   1.000
_cell.angle_alpha   90.00
_cell.angle_beta   90.00
_cell.angle_gamma   90.00
#
_symmetry.space_group_name_H-M   'P 1'
#
loop_
_entity.id
_entity.type
_entity.pdbx_description
1 polymer ?
#
loop_
_entity_poly.entity_id
_entity_poly.type
_entity_poly.pdbx_seq_one_letter_code
_entity_poly.pdbx_strand_id
1 'polypeptide(L)'
;VTCGKYLADLAKENNVICSMAYGDQPSLIMEQIEWAQLNGFSVVCAGKGTKYHPDFEYSTPDTVWGHYGLSKERAEIESGMNPKMFNSFLCGDKSAIEMCAVSNASNLKCPSNGLTFPPVGVYDIAKKLIPKEEGGLIDYEGQVEVISSIDLNQKDIPNDLRWGVYIVIKAQNQYVKNCFKDYGMVTDVSGSYSAIWRPYHYIG
;
A
#
# COMPACT_ATOMS: atom_id res chain seq x y z
N VAL A 1 -9.74 -9.54 10.47
CA VAL A 1 -10.12 -9.88 9.11
C VAL A 1 -10.97 -11.16 9.09
N THR A 2 -10.52 -12.26 9.67
CA THR A 2 -11.22 -13.56 9.62
C THR A 2 -12.62 -13.54 10.24
N CYS A 3 -12.83 -12.81 11.33
CA CYS A 3 -14.11 -12.72 12.05
C CYS A 3 -14.71 -11.30 12.04
N GLY A 4 -14.25 -10.42 11.14
CA GLY A 4 -14.66 -9.02 11.11
C GLY A 4 -16.17 -8.83 10.97
N LYS A 5 -16.81 -9.57 10.06
CA LYS A 5 -18.27 -9.52 9.90
C LYS A 5 -19.01 -9.96 11.17
N TYR A 6 -18.60 -11.07 11.78
CA TYR A 6 -19.19 -11.54 13.03
C TYR A 6 -19.08 -10.50 14.15
N LEU A 7 -17.90 -9.88 14.31
CA LEU A 7 -17.70 -8.84 15.31
C LEU A 7 -18.52 -7.58 15.03
N ALA A 8 -18.67 -7.19 13.75
CA ALA A 8 -19.51 -6.07 13.38
C ALA A 8 -21.00 -6.33 13.67
N ASP A 9 -21.49 -7.54 13.36
CA ASP A 9 -22.86 -7.94 13.67
C ASP A 9 -23.09 -7.97 15.19
N LEU A 10 -22.16 -8.53 15.96
CA LEU A 10 -22.23 -8.56 17.43
C LEU A 10 -22.20 -7.15 18.04
N ALA A 11 -21.38 -6.27 17.52
CA ALA A 11 -21.32 -4.88 17.95
C ALA A 11 -22.66 -4.15 17.71
N LYS A 12 -23.26 -4.37 16.53
CA LYS A 12 -24.57 -3.83 16.19
C LYS A 12 -25.67 -4.33 17.14
N GLU A 13 -25.69 -5.62 17.45
CA GLU A 13 -26.64 -6.23 18.40
C GLU A 13 -26.51 -5.63 19.80
N ASN A 14 -25.30 -5.26 20.21
CA ASN A 14 -25.02 -4.69 21.53
C ASN A 14 -24.95 -3.16 21.55
N ASN A 15 -25.27 -2.47 20.46
CA ASN A 15 -25.19 -1.01 20.32
C ASN A 15 -23.81 -0.42 20.67
N VAL A 16 -22.72 -1.11 20.32
CA VAL A 16 -21.37 -0.61 20.47
C VAL A 16 -20.74 -0.32 19.11
N ILE A 17 -19.80 0.64 19.07
CA ILE A 17 -19.10 1.01 17.86
C ILE A 17 -18.11 -0.10 17.47
N CYS A 18 -18.17 -0.53 16.21
CA CYS A 18 -17.16 -1.37 15.58
C CYS A 18 -16.69 -0.69 14.31
N SER A 19 -15.42 -0.36 14.26
CA SER A 19 -14.81 0.28 13.09
C SER A 19 -13.44 -0.35 12.79
N MET A 20 -12.95 -0.15 11.57
CA MET A 20 -11.54 -0.37 11.28
C MET A 20 -10.69 0.63 12.08
N ALA A 21 -9.48 0.23 12.46
CA ALA A 21 -8.55 1.12 13.13
C ALA A 21 -8.22 2.31 12.20
N TYR A 22 -8.72 3.49 12.56
CA TYR A 22 -8.43 4.70 11.79
C TYR A 22 -6.95 5.06 11.94
N GLY A 23 -6.32 5.35 10.79
CA GLY A 23 -4.88 5.63 10.74
C GLY A 23 -4.03 4.43 10.35
N ASP A 24 -4.55 3.20 10.40
CA ASP A 24 -3.87 2.05 9.80
C ASP A 24 -3.96 2.09 8.26
N GLN A 25 -3.00 1.46 7.59
CA GLN A 25 -2.82 1.57 6.14
C GLN A 25 -4.08 1.23 5.33
N PRO A 26 -4.85 0.15 5.60
CA PRO A 26 -6.09 -0.10 4.88
C PRO A 26 -7.12 1.03 4.98
N SER A 27 -7.29 1.63 6.15
CA SER A 27 -8.23 2.75 6.36
C SER A 27 -7.81 4.00 5.60
N LEU A 28 -6.51 4.31 5.60
CA LEU A 28 -5.97 5.46 4.87
C LEU A 28 -6.04 5.29 3.36
N ILE A 29 -5.87 4.05 2.85
CA ILE A 29 -6.08 3.74 1.44
C ILE A 29 -7.55 3.94 1.08
N MET A 30 -8.48 3.42 1.89
CA MET A 30 -9.91 3.58 1.67
C MET A 30 -10.34 5.04 1.69
N GLU A 31 -9.81 5.86 2.60
CA GLU A 31 -10.06 7.31 2.64
C GLU A 31 -9.66 7.98 1.32
N GLN A 32 -8.49 7.63 0.77
CA GLN A 32 -8.04 8.17 -0.53
C GLN A 32 -8.91 7.68 -1.70
N ILE A 33 -9.31 6.40 -1.68
CA ILE A 33 -10.20 5.82 -2.69
C ILE A 33 -11.56 6.52 -2.68
N GLU A 34 -12.16 6.65 -1.51
CA GLU A 34 -13.45 7.33 -1.35
C GLU A 34 -13.39 8.79 -1.80
N TRP A 35 -12.34 9.51 -1.42
CA TRP A 35 -12.11 10.86 -1.89
C TRP A 35 -12.04 10.92 -3.43
N ALA A 36 -11.28 10.03 -4.05
CA ALA A 36 -11.14 10.00 -5.51
C ALA A 36 -12.49 9.71 -6.19
N GLN A 37 -13.22 8.71 -5.72
CA GLN A 37 -14.52 8.31 -6.27
C GLN A 37 -15.60 9.40 -6.11
N LEU A 38 -15.66 10.07 -4.95
CA LEU A 38 -16.58 11.18 -4.70
C LEU A 38 -16.31 12.38 -5.62
N ASN A 39 -15.06 12.57 -6.03
CA ASN A 39 -14.67 13.60 -7.01
C ASN A 39 -14.75 13.10 -8.47
N GLY A 40 -15.28 11.92 -8.70
CA GLY A 40 -15.50 11.36 -10.02
C GLY A 40 -14.26 10.77 -10.69
N PHE A 41 -13.15 10.57 -9.96
CA PHE A 41 -11.96 9.91 -10.51
C PHE A 41 -12.10 8.39 -10.50
N SER A 42 -11.56 7.75 -11.54
CA SER A 42 -11.31 6.31 -11.55
C SER A 42 -10.00 6.03 -10.81
N VAL A 43 -10.04 5.11 -9.84
CA VAL A 43 -8.83 4.61 -9.17
C VAL A 43 -8.23 3.47 -9.97
N VAL A 44 -7.03 3.67 -10.46
CA VAL A 44 -6.30 2.74 -11.33
C VAL A 44 -5.52 1.72 -10.53
N CYS A 45 -4.86 2.19 -9.48
CA CYS A 45 -4.13 1.35 -8.54
C CYS A 45 -4.22 1.97 -7.14
N ALA A 46 -4.25 1.14 -6.12
CA ALA A 46 -4.19 1.59 -4.74
C ALA A 46 -3.33 0.63 -3.91
N GLY A 47 -2.63 1.16 -2.92
CA GLY A 47 -1.81 0.30 -2.09
C GLY A 47 -0.93 1.03 -1.10
N LYS A 48 0.12 0.35 -0.70
CA LYS A 48 1.05 0.79 0.34
C LYS A 48 2.50 0.53 -0.04
N GLY A 49 3.40 1.16 0.69
CA GLY A 49 4.81 0.80 0.68
C GLY A 49 5.16 -0.18 1.79
N THR A 50 6.25 -0.91 1.59
CA THR A 50 6.88 -1.77 2.60
C THR A 50 8.35 -1.97 2.27
N LYS A 51 9.12 -2.52 3.20
CA LYS A 51 10.45 -3.06 2.92
C LYS A 51 10.30 -4.53 2.53
N TYR A 52 10.51 -4.86 1.27
CA TYR A 52 10.37 -6.23 0.80
C TYR A 52 11.52 -6.61 -0.15
N HIS A 53 11.98 -7.85 0.00
CA HIS A 53 12.88 -8.53 -0.91
C HIS A 53 12.48 -10.01 -0.98
N PRO A 54 12.60 -10.70 -2.11
CA PRO A 54 12.20 -12.12 -2.20
C PRO A 54 12.84 -13.02 -1.15
N ASP A 55 14.09 -12.79 -0.78
CA ASP A 55 14.77 -13.55 0.28
C ASP A 55 14.10 -13.42 1.65
N PHE A 56 13.32 -12.36 1.87
CA PHE A 56 12.65 -12.13 3.15
C PHE A 56 11.45 -13.06 3.37
N GLU A 57 10.96 -13.73 2.32
CA GLU A 57 9.94 -14.78 2.45
C GLU A 57 10.41 -15.94 3.35
N TYR A 58 11.72 -16.16 3.43
CA TYR A 58 12.32 -17.16 4.30
C TYR A 58 12.71 -16.64 5.67
N SER A 59 12.39 -15.39 5.97
CA SER A 59 12.67 -14.78 7.28
C SER A 59 11.82 -15.44 8.37
N THR A 60 12.42 -15.59 9.54
CA THR A 60 11.78 -16.11 10.75
C THR A 60 11.86 -15.09 11.88
N PRO A 61 11.07 -15.23 12.95
CA PRO A 61 11.23 -14.37 14.13
C PRO A 61 12.64 -14.32 14.72
N ASP A 62 13.45 -15.36 14.49
CA ASP A 62 14.84 -15.39 14.97
C ASP A 62 15.81 -14.66 14.06
N THR A 63 15.50 -14.52 12.77
CA THR A 63 16.37 -13.86 11.77
C THR A 63 15.94 -12.43 11.41
N VAL A 64 14.74 -12.03 11.80
CA VAL A 64 14.09 -10.77 11.39
C VAL A 64 14.92 -9.53 11.68
N TRP A 65 15.59 -9.47 12.82
CA TRP A 65 16.33 -8.27 13.22
C TRP A 65 17.56 -7.99 12.35
N GLY A 66 18.17 -9.04 11.80
CA GLY A 66 19.26 -8.90 10.83
C GLY A 66 18.85 -8.11 9.59
N HIS A 67 17.63 -8.33 9.11
CA HIS A 67 17.08 -7.59 7.95
C HIS A 67 16.76 -6.12 8.25
N TYR A 68 16.53 -5.78 9.54
CA TYR A 68 16.36 -4.40 9.99
C TYR A 68 17.67 -3.73 10.43
N GLY A 69 18.79 -4.46 10.47
CA GLY A 69 20.07 -3.96 10.99
C GLY A 69 20.03 -3.69 12.50
N LEU A 70 19.19 -4.42 13.23
CA LEU A 70 19.03 -4.31 14.70
C LEU A 70 19.59 -5.54 15.39
N SER A 71 20.14 -5.35 16.59
CA SER A 71 20.42 -6.48 17.49
C SER A 71 19.13 -6.93 18.18
N LYS A 72 19.05 -8.22 18.52
CA LYS A 72 17.93 -8.77 19.27
C LYS A 72 17.74 -8.06 20.62
N GLU A 73 18.83 -7.77 21.29
CA GLU A 73 18.83 -7.06 22.58
C GLU A 73 18.15 -5.68 22.46
N ARG A 74 18.59 -4.87 21.49
CA ARG A 74 18.00 -3.55 21.25
C ARG A 74 16.52 -3.63 20.85
N ALA A 75 16.17 -4.57 19.99
CA ALA A 75 14.81 -4.69 19.48
C ALA A 75 13.83 -5.24 20.53
N GLU A 76 14.14 -6.38 21.15
CA GLU A 76 13.19 -7.08 22.02
C GLU A 76 13.26 -6.60 23.47
N ILE A 77 14.48 -6.38 24.01
CA ILE A 77 14.67 -6.04 25.44
C ILE A 77 14.51 -4.54 25.67
N GLU A 78 15.23 -3.71 24.92
CA GLU A 78 15.18 -2.26 25.13
C GLU A 78 13.92 -1.61 24.58
N SER A 79 13.43 -2.08 23.42
CA SER A 79 12.31 -1.46 22.70
C SER A 79 11.01 -2.25 22.80
N GLY A 80 11.01 -3.47 23.35
CA GLY A 80 9.81 -4.30 23.50
C GLY A 80 9.16 -4.72 22.16
N MET A 81 9.91 -4.74 21.07
CA MET A 81 9.39 -5.09 19.75
C MET A 81 9.08 -6.59 19.66
N ASN A 82 7.97 -6.93 19.01
CA ASN A 82 7.56 -8.32 18.83
C ASN A 82 8.15 -8.91 17.53
N PRO A 83 9.07 -9.89 17.58
CA PRO A 83 9.72 -10.43 16.40
C PRO A 83 8.74 -11.12 15.44
N LYS A 84 7.67 -11.76 15.90
CA LYS A 84 6.64 -12.36 15.05
C LYS A 84 5.90 -11.30 14.23
N MET A 85 5.58 -10.18 14.86
CA MET A 85 4.91 -9.06 14.18
C MET A 85 5.83 -8.45 13.13
N PHE A 86 7.08 -8.15 13.47
CA PHE A 86 8.05 -7.58 12.53
C PHE A 86 8.38 -8.54 11.39
N ASN A 87 8.43 -9.84 11.66
CA ASN A 87 8.61 -10.84 10.61
C ASN A 87 7.46 -10.83 9.59
N SER A 88 6.21 -10.68 10.04
CA SER A 88 5.05 -10.61 9.14
C SER A 88 5.04 -9.38 8.22
N PHE A 89 5.79 -8.33 8.59
CA PHE A 89 5.97 -7.17 7.71
C PHE A 89 6.95 -7.45 6.57
N LEU A 90 8.01 -8.22 6.85
CA LEU A 90 9.06 -8.54 5.89
C LEU A 90 8.67 -9.65 4.91
N CYS A 91 8.05 -10.73 5.39
CA CYS A 91 7.68 -11.86 4.55
C CYS A 91 6.50 -11.57 3.59
N GLY A 92 5.90 -10.40 3.69
CA GLY A 92 4.80 -9.99 2.81
C GLY A 92 3.39 -10.39 3.29
N ASP A 93 3.27 -11.28 4.28
CA ASP A 93 1.98 -11.81 4.77
C ASP A 93 1.03 -10.69 5.22
N LYS A 94 1.54 -9.77 6.05
CA LYS A 94 0.73 -8.64 6.52
C LYS A 94 0.27 -7.78 5.35
N SER A 95 1.15 -7.48 4.40
CA SER A 95 0.83 -6.70 3.21
C SER A 95 -0.26 -7.38 2.37
N ALA A 96 -0.18 -8.69 2.17
CA ALA A 96 -1.18 -9.46 1.44
C ALA A 96 -2.56 -9.41 2.14
N ILE A 97 -2.60 -9.59 3.46
CA ILE A 97 -3.83 -9.49 4.25
C ILE A 97 -4.45 -8.09 4.15
N GLU A 98 -3.64 -7.05 4.25
CA GLU A 98 -4.09 -5.66 4.15
C GLU A 98 -4.62 -5.33 2.76
N MET A 99 -3.96 -5.78 1.69
CA MET A 99 -4.44 -5.57 0.32
C MET A 99 -5.70 -6.36 0.02
N CYS A 100 -5.86 -7.56 0.58
CA CYS A 100 -7.10 -8.30 0.51
C CYS A 100 -8.25 -7.54 1.21
N ALA A 101 -8.00 -6.93 2.37
CA ALA A 101 -8.99 -6.11 3.06
C ALA A 101 -9.41 -4.88 2.22
N VAL A 102 -8.44 -4.18 1.62
CA VAL A 102 -8.70 -3.04 0.72
C VAL A 102 -9.51 -3.50 -0.50
N SER A 103 -9.11 -4.59 -1.15
CA SER A 103 -9.80 -5.16 -2.30
C SER A 103 -11.27 -5.48 -1.98
N ASN A 104 -11.53 -6.12 -0.84
CA ASN A 104 -12.88 -6.44 -0.41
C ASN A 104 -13.74 -5.20 -0.10
N ALA A 105 -13.13 -4.12 0.39
CA ALA A 105 -13.84 -2.90 0.76
C ALA A 105 -14.08 -1.96 -0.44
N SER A 106 -13.19 -1.96 -1.44
CA SER A 106 -13.18 -0.98 -2.53
C SER A 106 -13.65 -1.51 -3.88
N ASN A 107 -13.88 -2.81 -4.04
CA ASN A 107 -14.05 -3.51 -5.31
C ASN A 107 -12.83 -3.46 -6.26
N LEU A 108 -11.67 -2.98 -5.79
CA LEU A 108 -10.42 -3.18 -6.52
C LEU A 108 -10.03 -4.65 -6.48
N LYS A 109 -9.29 -5.12 -7.47
CA LYS A 109 -8.94 -6.53 -7.62
C LYS A 109 -7.51 -6.79 -7.14
N CYS A 110 -7.29 -7.95 -6.55
CA CYS A 110 -5.94 -8.45 -6.33
C CYS A 110 -5.31 -8.88 -7.65
N PRO A 111 -3.97 -8.74 -7.83
CA PRO A 111 -3.27 -9.26 -9.01
C PRO A 111 -3.48 -10.77 -9.16
N SER A 112 -3.63 -11.24 -10.41
CA SER A 112 -3.93 -12.65 -10.71
C SER A 112 -2.86 -13.63 -10.21
N ASN A 113 -1.60 -13.20 -10.20
CA ASN A 113 -0.44 -14.00 -9.79
C ASN A 113 0.12 -13.58 -8.41
N GLY A 114 -0.66 -12.85 -7.60
CA GLY A 114 -0.22 -12.30 -6.33
C GLY A 114 0.51 -10.96 -6.45
N LEU A 115 0.78 -10.34 -5.32
CA LEU A 115 1.49 -9.06 -5.24
C LEU A 115 2.92 -9.19 -5.77
N THR A 116 3.40 -8.19 -6.48
CA THR A 116 4.72 -8.22 -7.15
C THR A 116 5.78 -7.39 -6.43
N PHE A 117 5.39 -6.53 -5.51
CA PHE A 117 6.28 -5.67 -4.72
C PHE A 117 7.33 -4.92 -5.56
N PRO A 118 6.94 -4.23 -6.65
CA PRO A 118 7.92 -3.55 -7.47
C PRO A 118 8.64 -2.46 -6.68
N PRO A 119 9.97 -2.28 -6.89
CA PRO A 119 10.73 -1.20 -6.27
C PRO A 119 10.39 0.13 -6.92
N VAL A 120 9.61 0.98 -6.23
CA VAL A 120 9.09 2.24 -6.80
C VAL A 120 9.15 3.36 -5.75
N GLY A 121 9.73 4.50 -6.13
CA GLY A 121 9.66 5.74 -5.37
C GLY A 121 8.41 6.56 -5.70
N VAL A 122 8.04 7.51 -4.83
CA VAL A 122 6.76 8.24 -4.94
C VAL A 122 6.60 9.01 -6.25
N TYR A 123 7.68 9.52 -6.83
CA TYR A 123 7.63 10.26 -8.09
C TYR A 123 7.52 9.38 -9.35
N ASP A 124 7.60 8.05 -9.17
CA ASP A 124 7.46 7.08 -10.26
C ASP A 124 6.17 6.26 -10.14
N ILE A 125 5.39 6.41 -9.06
CA ILE A 125 4.13 5.68 -8.86
C ILE A 125 3.21 5.85 -10.06
N ALA A 126 2.93 7.08 -10.50
CA ALA A 126 2.04 7.36 -11.63
C ALA A 126 2.54 6.82 -12.99
N LYS A 127 3.85 6.54 -13.11
CA LYS A 127 4.47 5.98 -14.33
C LYS A 127 4.50 4.45 -14.31
N LYS A 128 4.61 3.86 -13.12
CA LYS A 128 4.85 2.42 -12.94
C LYS A 128 3.59 1.66 -12.57
N LEU A 129 2.72 2.22 -11.73
CA LEU A 129 1.51 1.55 -11.23
C LEU A 129 0.30 1.86 -12.13
N ILE A 130 0.51 1.75 -13.44
CA ILE A 130 -0.48 1.82 -14.51
C ILE A 130 -0.45 0.51 -15.32
N PRO A 131 -1.47 0.20 -16.15
CA PRO A 131 -1.52 -1.02 -16.90
C PRO A 131 -0.30 -1.26 -17.79
N LYS A 132 0.09 -2.53 -17.95
CA LYS A 132 1.19 -2.95 -18.82
C LYS A 132 1.01 -2.48 -20.27
N GLU A 133 -0.23 -2.45 -20.74
CA GLU A 133 -0.57 -1.95 -22.08
C GLU A 133 -0.23 -0.45 -22.26
N GLU A 134 -0.19 0.29 -21.17
CA GLU A 134 0.18 1.72 -21.13
C GLU A 134 1.65 1.93 -20.68
N GLY A 135 2.44 0.85 -20.64
CA GLY A 135 3.86 0.88 -20.28
C GLY A 135 4.16 0.75 -18.77
N GLY A 136 3.18 0.41 -17.97
CA GLY A 136 3.32 0.19 -16.52
C GLY A 136 3.58 -1.26 -16.12
N LEU A 137 3.27 -1.58 -14.88
CA LEU A 137 3.58 -2.86 -14.23
C LEU A 137 2.33 -3.65 -13.81
N ILE A 138 1.16 -3.04 -13.69
CA ILE A 138 -0.04 -3.72 -13.23
C ILE A 138 -0.78 -4.41 -14.39
N ASP A 139 -1.57 -5.44 -14.08
CA ASP A 139 -2.22 -6.26 -15.09
C ASP A 139 -3.45 -5.56 -15.69
N TYR A 140 -4.16 -4.76 -14.89
CA TYR A 140 -5.40 -4.06 -15.31
C TYR A 140 -5.71 -2.86 -14.41
N GLU A 141 -6.53 -1.95 -14.88
CA GLU A 141 -7.05 -0.84 -14.06
C GLU A 141 -7.94 -1.37 -12.92
N GLY A 142 -7.83 -0.74 -11.76
CA GLY A 142 -8.58 -1.15 -10.57
C GLY A 142 -7.90 -2.28 -9.79
N GLN A 143 -6.57 -2.30 -9.74
CA GLN A 143 -5.76 -3.29 -9.02
C GLN A 143 -5.21 -2.73 -7.71
N VAL A 144 -5.07 -3.58 -6.69
CA VAL A 144 -4.24 -3.28 -5.51
C VAL A 144 -2.82 -3.78 -5.74
N GLU A 145 -1.81 -3.03 -5.25
CA GLU A 145 -0.41 -3.46 -5.33
C GLU A 145 0.40 -2.88 -4.16
N VAL A 146 1.44 -3.60 -3.74
CA VAL A 146 2.38 -3.15 -2.70
C VAL A 146 3.71 -2.82 -3.36
N ILE A 147 4.29 -1.64 -3.04
CA ILE A 147 5.58 -1.24 -3.59
C ILE A 147 6.70 -1.47 -2.57
N SER A 148 7.86 -1.93 -3.04
CA SER A 148 9.04 -2.10 -2.19
C SER A 148 9.86 -0.81 -2.08
N SER A 149 10.36 -0.55 -0.88
CA SER A 149 11.29 0.54 -0.59
C SER A 149 12.76 0.20 -0.89
N ILE A 150 13.03 -1.03 -1.29
CA ILE A 150 14.37 -1.49 -1.68
C ILE A 150 14.31 -2.22 -3.02
N ASP A 151 15.42 -2.19 -3.76
CA ASP A 151 15.58 -2.94 -5.02
C ASP A 151 16.04 -4.40 -4.78
N LEU A 152 16.20 -5.15 -5.86
CA LEU A 152 16.69 -6.54 -5.82
C LEU A 152 18.16 -6.66 -5.38
N ASN A 153 18.90 -5.59 -5.21
CA ASN A 153 20.22 -5.56 -4.61
C ASN A 153 20.17 -5.07 -3.14
N GLN A 154 18.95 -5.01 -2.57
CA GLN A 154 18.67 -4.51 -1.22
C GLN A 154 19.10 -3.04 -0.99
N LYS A 155 19.21 -2.24 -2.05
CA LYS A 155 19.50 -0.80 -1.94
C LYS A 155 18.19 -0.04 -1.79
N ASP A 156 18.21 0.98 -0.93
CA ASP A 156 17.07 1.86 -0.71
C ASP A 156 16.68 2.59 -2.00
N ILE A 157 15.39 2.64 -2.29
CA ILE A 157 14.82 3.40 -3.40
C ILE A 157 14.74 4.88 -2.99
N PRO A 158 15.25 5.80 -3.82
CA PRO A 158 15.08 7.22 -3.55
C PRO A 158 13.61 7.63 -3.43
N ASN A 159 13.29 8.41 -2.40
CA ASN A 159 11.91 8.84 -2.11
C ASN A 159 10.94 7.66 -2.00
N ASP A 160 11.35 6.61 -1.31
CA ASP A 160 10.52 5.44 -1.05
C ASP A 160 9.26 5.77 -0.21
N LEU A 161 8.31 4.85 -0.21
CA LEU A 161 7.06 4.97 0.53
C LEU A 161 6.92 3.89 1.63
N ARG A 162 8.01 3.49 2.26
CA ARG A 162 8.06 2.37 3.21
C ARG A 162 6.91 2.32 4.22
N TRP A 163 6.48 3.46 4.71
CA TRP A 163 5.48 3.59 5.79
C TRP A 163 4.14 4.14 5.30
N GLY A 164 4.05 4.47 4.03
CA GLY A 164 2.94 5.22 3.50
C GLY A 164 1.97 4.40 2.65
N VAL A 165 0.99 5.12 2.14
CA VAL A 165 -0.08 4.61 1.28
C VAL A 165 -0.22 5.48 0.05
N TYR A 166 -0.77 4.94 -1.03
CA TYR A 166 -0.95 5.66 -2.28
C TYR A 166 -2.19 5.22 -3.04
N ILE A 167 -2.64 6.09 -3.93
CA ILE A 167 -3.54 5.76 -5.04
C ILE A 167 -3.00 6.35 -6.35
N VAL A 168 -3.36 5.71 -7.46
CA VAL A 168 -3.20 6.26 -8.81
C VAL A 168 -4.59 6.51 -9.37
N ILE A 169 -4.82 7.72 -9.85
CA ILE A 169 -6.07 8.16 -10.47
C ILE A 169 -5.89 8.47 -11.94
N LYS A 170 -6.95 8.31 -12.73
CA LYS A 170 -6.96 8.58 -14.17
C LYS A 170 -7.74 9.85 -14.49
N ALA A 171 -7.16 10.69 -15.35
CA ALA A 171 -7.86 11.85 -15.90
C ALA A 171 -8.92 11.41 -16.89
N GLN A 172 -10.15 11.86 -16.71
CA GLN A 172 -11.30 11.49 -17.55
C GLN A 172 -11.34 12.25 -18.88
N ASN A 173 -10.66 13.39 -18.96
CA ASN A 173 -10.66 14.25 -20.14
C ASN A 173 -9.45 15.20 -20.14
N GLN A 174 -9.29 15.95 -21.23
CA GLN A 174 -8.16 16.87 -21.41
C GLN A 174 -8.15 17.99 -20.38
N TYR A 175 -9.31 18.46 -19.93
CA TYR A 175 -9.36 19.50 -18.89
C TYR A 175 -8.73 19.01 -17.57
N VAL A 176 -9.06 17.79 -17.15
CA VAL A 176 -8.49 17.20 -15.93
C VAL A 176 -6.98 16.97 -16.07
N LYS A 177 -6.49 16.54 -17.24
CA LYS A 177 -5.04 16.45 -17.52
C LYS A 177 -4.35 17.81 -17.33
N ASN A 178 -4.96 18.87 -17.85
CA ASN A 178 -4.42 20.21 -17.69
C ASN A 178 -4.42 20.62 -16.22
N CYS A 179 -5.47 20.29 -15.46
CA CYS A 179 -5.50 20.53 -14.00
C CYS A 179 -4.37 19.79 -13.28
N PHE A 180 -4.11 18.52 -13.58
CA PHE A 180 -2.99 17.78 -12.97
C PHE A 180 -1.66 18.52 -13.18
N LYS A 181 -1.43 19.02 -14.40
CA LYS A 181 -0.24 19.79 -14.73
C LYS A 181 -0.19 21.14 -14.00
N ASP A 182 -1.29 21.88 -14.02
CA ASP A 182 -1.35 23.25 -13.47
C ASP A 182 -1.21 23.25 -11.94
N TYR A 183 -1.73 22.20 -11.28
CA TYR A 183 -1.54 21.98 -9.85
C TYR A 183 -0.19 21.33 -9.47
N GLY A 184 0.66 21.02 -10.45
CA GLY A 184 1.98 20.42 -10.22
C GLY A 184 1.92 19.01 -9.66
N MET A 185 0.87 18.25 -9.98
CA MET A 185 0.73 16.87 -9.54
C MET A 185 1.74 15.98 -10.23
N VAL A 186 2.17 14.91 -9.55
CA VAL A 186 3.05 13.90 -10.13
C VAL A 186 2.26 13.04 -11.11
N THR A 187 2.64 13.07 -12.39
CA THR A 187 1.94 12.36 -13.45
C THR A 187 2.86 11.39 -14.21
N ASP A 188 2.25 10.50 -14.98
CA ASP A 188 2.91 9.77 -16.05
C ASP A 188 3.32 10.70 -17.21
N VAL A 189 4.00 10.15 -18.21
CA VAL A 189 4.49 10.91 -19.37
C VAL A 189 3.33 11.52 -20.20
N SER A 190 2.19 10.84 -20.27
CA SER A 190 1.02 11.31 -21.03
C SER A 190 0.17 12.35 -20.29
N GLY A 191 0.42 12.54 -18.98
CA GLY A 191 -0.42 13.35 -18.09
C GLY A 191 -1.80 12.75 -17.80
N SER A 192 -2.03 11.49 -18.20
CA SER A 192 -3.30 10.81 -18.01
C SER A 192 -3.49 10.23 -16.63
N TYR A 193 -2.42 9.89 -15.97
CA TYR A 193 -2.40 9.27 -14.66
C TYR A 193 -1.69 10.16 -13.66
N SER A 194 -2.20 10.23 -12.45
CA SER A 194 -1.57 10.98 -11.36
C SER A 194 -1.54 10.15 -10.09
N ALA A 195 -0.49 10.32 -9.29
CA ALA A 195 -0.35 9.65 -8.00
C ALA A 195 -0.59 10.62 -6.85
N ILE A 196 -1.30 10.13 -5.85
CA ILE A 196 -1.50 10.79 -4.55
C ILE A 196 -1.01 9.84 -3.48
N TRP A 197 -0.27 10.31 -2.51
CA TRP A 197 0.25 9.47 -1.44
C TRP A 197 0.30 10.21 -0.10
N ARG A 198 0.32 9.40 0.98
CA ARG A 198 0.69 9.82 2.34
C ARG A 198 1.98 9.12 2.73
N PRO A 199 3.01 9.84 3.19
CA PRO A 199 4.35 9.27 3.41
C PRO A 199 4.43 8.35 4.64
N TYR A 200 3.44 8.38 5.53
CA TYR A 200 3.38 7.57 6.74
C TYR A 200 1.93 7.34 7.18
N HIS A 201 1.74 6.35 8.03
CA HIS A 201 0.49 6.06 8.70
C HIS A 201 0.62 6.34 10.21
N TYR A 202 -0.52 6.45 10.90
CA TYR A 202 -0.51 6.58 12.35
C TYR A 202 -0.09 5.27 12.99
N ILE A 203 0.79 5.40 13.96
CA ILE A 203 1.10 4.37 14.93
C ILE A 203 0.46 4.86 16.22
N GLY A 204 -0.76 4.41 16.44
CA GLY A 204 -1.53 4.76 17.63
C GLY A 204 -1.33 3.78 18.74
#